data_336616e6e4613b5b33e7d649ad432c44
#
_entry.id   336616e6e4613b5b33e7d649ad432c44
#
_cell.length_a   1.000
_cell.length_b   1.000
_cell.length_c   1.000
_cell.angle_alpha   90.00
_cell.angle_beta   90.00
_cell.angle_gamma   90.00
#
_symmetry.space_group_name_H-M   'P 1'
#
loop_
_entity.id
_entity.type
_entity.pdbx_description
1 polymer ?
#
loop_
_entity_poly.entity_id
_entity_poly.type
_entity_poly.pdbx_seq_one_letter_code
_entity_poly.pdbx_strand_id
1 'polypeptide(L)'
;FFTPTSLAKKVPAVGGPSVDEAMRRADKAVAAVVQEFEGILGEELDELDALMSSYKKSQDEETLNKLFRRVHNLRGQGTTLGFPLITRIGSSFCSYMIERNPNRPIKPSLIEQHIQALRIVLKERKAKEGDAVSVSVATALEEVVRRELI
;
A
#
# COMPACT_ATOMS: atom_id res chain seq x y z
N PHE A 1 -28.77 3.65 -11.01
CA PHE A 1 -27.55 3.67 -11.81
C PHE A 1 -27.60 4.79 -12.85
N PHE A 2 -26.59 5.64 -12.87
CA PHE A 2 -26.55 6.76 -13.80
C PHE A 2 -25.65 6.46 -14.99
N THR A 3 -26.19 6.73 -16.20
CA THR A 3 -25.34 6.84 -17.37
C THR A 3 -24.83 8.29 -17.48
N PRO A 4 -23.68 8.54 -18.12
CA PRO A 4 -23.21 9.92 -18.33
C PRO A 4 -24.22 10.81 -19.04
N THR A 5 -24.98 10.25 -19.97
CA THR A 5 -26.02 10.97 -20.71
C THR A 5 -27.15 11.40 -19.80
N SER A 6 -27.62 10.51 -18.92
CA SER A 6 -28.68 10.83 -17.96
C SER A 6 -28.25 11.92 -16.98
N LEU A 7 -27.03 11.88 -16.52
CA LEU A 7 -26.48 12.90 -15.63
C LEU A 7 -26.39 14.25 -16.31
N ALA A 8 -25.90 14.29 -17.54
CA ALA A 8 -25.79 15.52 -18.31
C ALA A 8 -27.16 16.16 -18.57
N LYS A 9 -28.20 15.37 -18.81
CA LYS A 9 -29.56 15.87 -19.00
C LYS A 9 -30.18 16.46 -17.74
N LYS A 10 -29.75 16.02 -16.57
CA LYS A 10 -30.25 16.49 -15.28
C LYS A 10 -29.57 17.75 -14.79
N VAL A 11 -28.43 18.11 -15.38
CA VAL A 11 -27.71 19.33 -15.02
C VAL A 11 -28.37 20.51 -15.73
N PRO A 12 -28.88 21.51 -14.99
CA PRO A 12 -29.51 22.66 -15.61
C PRO A 12 -28.51 23.48 -16.44
N ALA A 13 -28.95 23.99 -17.57
CA ALA A 13 -28.13 24.79 -18.45
C ALA A 13 -27.72 26.14 -17.82
N VAL A 14 -28.52 26.65 -16.89
CA VAL A 14 -28.29 27.92 -16.18
C VAL A 14 -28.38 27.69 -14.68
N GLY A 15 -27.38 28.21 -13.95
CA GLY A 15 -27.38 28.18 -12.49
C GLY A 15 -26.81 26.92 -11.86
N GLY A 16 -26.38 25.90 -12.65
CA GLY A 16 -25.74 24.70 -12.16
C GLY A 16 -24.28 24.62 -12.59
N PRO A 17 -23.44 23.81 -11.90
CA PRO A 17 -22.06 23.58 -12.33
C PRO A 17 -22.04 22.87 -13.68
N SER A 18 -21.07 23.22 -14.53
CA SER A 18 -20.82 22.49 -15.78
C SER A 18 -20.30 21.07 -15.47
N VAL A 19 -20.40 20.17 -16.47
CA VAL A 19 -19.85 18.82 -16.35
C VAL A 19 -18.35 18.87 -16.05
N ASP A 20 -17.60 19.74 -16.74
CA ASP A 20 -16.17 19.93 -16.51
C ASP A 20 -15.86 20.38 -15.09
N GLU A 21 -16.67 21.29 -14.54
CA GLU A 21 -16.51 21.75 -13.17
C GLU A 21 -16.82 20.66 -12.17
N ALA A 22 -17.88 19.87 -12.41
CA ALA A 22 -18.21 18.73 -11.57
C ALA A 22 -17.10 17.68 -11.58
N MET A 23 -16.50 17.42 -12.74
CA MET A 23 -15.36 16.50 -12.87
C MET A 23 -14.13 17.02 -12.13
N ARG A 24 -13.82 18.30 -12.22
CA ARG A 24 -12.72 18.90 -11.46
C ARG A 24 -12.92 18.79 -9.95
N ARG A 25 -14.13 18.96 -9.47
CA ARG A 25 -14.46 18.78 -8.05
C ARG A 25 -14.30 17.34 -7.62
N ALA A 26 -14.72 16.39 -8.44
CA ALA A 26 -14.54 14.97 -8.18
C ALA A 26 -13.06 14.60 -8.15
N ASP A 27 -12.25 15.09 -9.09
CA ASP A 27 -10.82 14.86 -9.14
C ASP A 27 -10.12 15.42 -7.89
N LYS A 28 -10.52 16.60 -7.43
CA LYS A 28 -9.99 17.19 -6.19
C LYS A 28 -10.34 16.34 -4.97
N ALA A 29 -11.57 15.82 -4.92
CA ALA A 29 -12.00 14.96 -3.82
C ALA A 29 -11.19 13.67 -3.79
N VAL A 30 -10.97 13.04 -4.94
CA VAL A 30 -10.13 11.84 -5.04
C VAL A 30 -8.69 12.15 -4.64
N ALA A 31 -8.13 13.25 -5.13
CA ALA A 31 -6.77 13.66 -4.77
C ALA A 31 -6.62 13.89 -3.26
N ALA A 32 -7.63 14.48 -2.61
CA ALA A 32 -7.62 14.70 -1.17
C ALA A 32 -7.61 13.36 -0.39
N VAL A 33 -8.42 12.39 -0.84
CA VAL A 33 -8.45 11.04 -0.23
C VAL A 33 -7.10 10.33 -0.38
N VAL A 34 -6.50 10.40 -1.56
CA VAL A 34 -5.17 9.82 -1.82
C VAL A 34 -4.11 10.47 -0.93
N GLN A 35 -4.12 11.79 -0.81
CA GLN A 35 -3.18 12.52 0.04
C GLN A 35 -3.35 12.15 1.52
N GLU A 36 -4.58 12.00 1.97
CA GLU A 36 -4.88 11.54 3.33
C GLU A 36 -4.32 10.14 3.56
N PHE A 37 -4.50 9.23 2.60
CA PHE A 37 -3.94 7.88 2.70
C PHE A 37 -2.41 7.91 2.75
N GLU A 38 -1.75 8.78 2.00
CA GLU A 38 -0.29 8.92 2.06
C GLU A 38 0.16 9.33 3.47
N GLY A 39 -0.58 10.21 4.14
CA GLY A 39 -0.33 10.57 5.53
C GLY A 39 -0.50 9.39 6.48
N ILE A 40 -1.59 8.65 6.32
CA ILE A 40 -1.87 7.45 7.11
C ILE A 40 -0.79 6.39 6.88
N LEU A 41 -0.38 6.20 5.64
CA LEU A 41 0.69 5.26 5.29
C LEU A 41 2.00 5.63 5.99
N GLY A 42 2.35 6.92 6.03
CA GLY A 42 3.54 7.39 6.74
C GLY A 42 3.49 7.04 8.22
N GLU A 43 2.35 7.28 8.88
CA GLU A 43 2.15 6.93 10.28
C GLU A 43 2.22 5.42 10.52
N GLU A 44 1.60 4.63 9.64
CA GLU A 44 1.66 3.17 9.72
C GLU A 44 3.08 2.63 9.55
N LEU A 45 3.86 3.23 8.66
CA LEU A 45 5.25 2.84 8.48
C LEU A 45 6.09 3.12 9.72
N ASP A 46 5.83 4.23 10.42
CA ASP A 46 6.50 4.53 11.68
C ASP A 46 6.15 3.49 12.75
N GLU A 47 4.88 3.07 12.82
CA GLU A 47 4.45 2.00 13.73
C GLU A 47 5.10 0.65 13.36
N LEU A 48 5.20 0.34 12.08
CA LEU A 48 5.87 -0.87 11.62
C LEU A 48 7.36 -0.85 11.97
N ASP A 49 8.03 0.29 11.86
CA ASP A 49 9.42 0.43 12.26
C ASP A 49 9.59 0.19 13.76
N ALA A 50 8.69 0.72 14.58
CA ALA A 50 8.71 0.51 16.03
C ALA A 50 8.50 -0.98 16.38
N LEU A 51 7.52 -1.63 15.74
CA LEU A 51 7.28 -3.06 15.92
C LEU A 51 8.48 -3.89 15.46
N MET A 52 9.11 -3.50 14.36
CA MET A 52 10.28 -4.20 13.85
C MET A 52 11.47 -4.10 14.81
N SER A 53 11.69 -2.92 15.39
CA SER A 53 12.73 -2.74 16.40
C SER A 53 12.49 -3.64 17.62
N SER A 54 11.23 -3.73 18.05
CA SER A 54 10.84 -4.63 19.14
C SER A 54 11.04 -6.09 18.76
N TYR A 55 10.63 -6.49 17.57
CA TYR A 55 10.77 -7.86 17.08
C TYR A 55 12.23 -8.30 16.97
N LYS A 56 13.12 -7.42 16.53
CA LYS A 56 14.56 -7.74 16.46
C LYS A 56 15.15 -8.12 17.81
N LYS A 57 14.61 -7.57 18.89
CA LYS A 57 15.07 -7.83 20.25
C LYS A 57 14.47 -9.10 20.85
N SER A 58 13.17 -9.28 20.68
CA SER A 58 12.42 -10.34 21.37
C SER A 58 12.14 -11.55 20.47
N GLN A 59 11.96 -11.32 19.16
CA GLN A 59 11.52 -12.31 18.17
C GLN A 59 10.27 -13.09 18.62
N ASP A 60 9.39 -12.43 19.38
CA ASP A 60 8.19 -13.06 19.91
C ASP A 60 7.07 -13.12 18.87
N GLU A 61 6.26 -14.14 18.97
CA GLU A 61 5.18 -14.40 18.03
C GLU A 61 4.10 -13.31 18.07
N GLU A 62 3.85 -12.73 19.22
CA GLU A 62 2.85 -11.68 19.37
C GLU A 62 3.20 -10.45 18.53
N THR A 63 4.46 -10.00 18.61
CA THR A 63 4.93 -8.86 17.81
C THR A 63 4.90 -9.18 16.31
N LEU A 64 5.27 -10.41 15.96
CA LEU A 64 5.21 -10.87 14.57
C LEU A 64 3.78 -10.84 14.03
N ASN A 65 2.81 -11.27 14.82
CA ASN A 65 1.40 -11.22 14.44
C ASN A 65 0.89 -9.79 14.28
N LYS A 66 1.36 -8.87 15.10
CA LYS A 66 1.03 -7.44 14.97
C LYS A 66 1.57 -6.87 13.65
N LEU A 67 2.82 -7.19 13.32
CA LEU A 67 3.42 -6.82 12.03
C LEU A 67 2.59 -7.35 10.87
N PHE A 68 2.23 -8.64 10.92
CA PHE A 68 1.44 -9.28 9.87
C PHE A 68 0.10 -8.58 9.67
N ARG A 69 -0.65 -8.33 10.73
CA ARG A 69 -1.97 -7.71 10.64
C ARG A 69 -1.92 -6.31 10.06
N ARG A 70 -0.92 -5.52 10.45
CA ARG A 70 -0.76 -4.15 9.94
C ARG A 70 -0.45 -4.13 8.45
N VAL A 71 0.48 -4.98 8.01
CA VAL A 71 0.81 -5.07 6.57
C VAL A 71 -0.37 -5.62 5.77
N HIS A 72 -1.08 -6.61 6.31
CA HIS A 72 -2.28 -7.15 5.68
C HIS A 72 -3.34 -6.06 5.46
N ASN A 73 -3.55 -5.20 6.46
CA ASN A 73 -4.49 -4.08 6.36
C ASN A 73 -4.03 -3.05 5.33
N LEU A 74 -2.74 -2.72 5.31
CA LEU A 74 -2.19 -1.80 4.30
C LEU A 74 -2.37 -2.35 2.88
N ARG A 75 -2.18 -3.64 2.69
CA ARG A 75 -2.42 -4.29 1.40
C ARG A 75 -3.85 -4.07 0.93
N GLY A 76 -4.82 -4.29 1.81
CA GLY A 76 -6.23 -4.08 1.51
C GLY A 76 -6.55 -2.63 1.16
N GLN A 77 -6.02 -1.69 1.92
CA GLN A 77 -6.20 -0.26 1.66
C GLN A 77 -5.54 0.16 0.35
N GLY A 78 -4.36 -0.36 0.06
CA GLY A 78 -3.66 -0.09 -1.20
C GLY A 78 -4.45 -0.55 -2.42
N THR A 79 -5.08 -1.71 -2.34
CA THR A 79 -5.94 -2.22 -3.40
C THR A 79 -7.13 -1.30 -3.63
N THR A 80 -7.82 -0.91 -2.56
CA THR A 80 -9.01 -0.06 -2.63
C THR A 80 -8.70 1.34 -3.17
N LEU A 81 -7.56 1.91 -2.81
CA LEU A 81 -7.21 3.28 -3.15
C LEU A 81 -6.30 3.42 -4.38
N GLY A 82 -6.03 2.32 -5.08
CA GLY A 82 -5.26 2.36 -6.32
C GLY A 82 -3.75 2.52 -6.13
N PHE A 83 -3.19 1.85 -5.12
CA PHE A 83 -1.75 1.80 -4.87
C PHE A 83 -1.23 0.39 -5.17
N PRO A 84 -1.07 0.01 -6.45
CA PRO A 84 -0.76 -1.37 -6.81
C PRO A 84 0.57 -1.89 -6.23
N LEU A 85 1.54 -1.02 -6.04
CA LEU A 85 2.82 -1.43 -5.46
C LEU A 85 2.72 -1.72 -3.96
N ILE A 86 1.86 -1.01 -3.23
CA ILE A 86 1.55 -1.36 -1.84
C ILE A 86 0.92 -2.75 -1.79
N THR A 87 0.01 -3.02 -2.71
CA THR A 87 -0.64 -4.34 -2.83
C THR A 87 0.38 -5.43 -3.14
N ARG A 88 1.29 -5.20 -4.10
CA ARG A 88 2.31 -6.18 -4.48
C ARG A 88 3.26 -6.51 -3.33
N ILE A 89 3.79 -5.49 -2.69
CA ILE A 89 4.74 -5.65 -1.58
C ILE A 89 4.03 -6.28 -0.38
N GLY A 90 2.82 -5.84 -0.07
CA GLY A 90 2.01 -6.42 0.99
C GLY A 90 1.68 -7.89 0.73
N SER A 91 1.38 -8.25 -0.51
CA SER A 91 1.11 -9.64 -0.90
C SER A 91 2.37 -10.50 -0.77
N SER A 92 3.52 -9.99 -1.18
CA SER A 92 4.80 -10.68 -1.02
C SER A 92 5.09 -10.97 0.45
N PHE A 93 4.90 -9.97 1.31
CA PHE A 93 5.06 -10.13 2.76
C PHE A 93 4.10 -11.18 3.32
N CYS A 94 2.83 -11.11 2.96
CA CYS A 94 1.84 -12.08 3.45
C CYS A 94 2.14 -13.49 2.97
N SER A 95 2.56 -13.67 1.72
CA SER A 95 2.98 -14.98 1.21
C SER A 95 4.17 -15.52 2.00
N TYR A 96 5.15 -14.69 2.28
CA TYR A 96 6.28 -15.09 3.11
C TYR A 96 5.82 -15.57 4.48
N MET A 97 4.95 -14.82 5.12
CA MET A 97 4.47 -15.15 6.47
C MET A 97 3.63 -16.43 6.52
N ILE A 98 2.81 -16.66 5.50
CA ILE A 98 1.82 -17.77 5.51
C ILE A 98 2.36 -19.01 4.82
N GLU A 99 3.07 -18.84 3.71
CA GLU A 99 3.38 -19.95 2.78
C GLU A 99 4.83 -20.41 2.84
N ARG A 100 5.70 -19.72 3.60
CA ARG A 100 7.10 -20.15 3.67
C ARG A 100 7.21 -21.59 4.18
N ASN A 101 8.27 -22.26 3.77
CA ASN A 101 8.57 -23.59 4.27
C ASN A 101 8.70 -23.55 5.81
N PRO A 102 7.88 -24.29 6.57
CA PRO A 102 7.93 -24.23 8.04
C PRO A 102 9.23 -24.74 8.62
N ASN A 103 10.04 -25.46 7.84
CA ASN A 103 11.37 -25.91 8.27
C ASN A 103 12.42 -24.80 8.16
N ARG A 104 12.09 -23.68 7.54
CA ARG A 104 12.98 -22.52 7.46
C ARG A 104 12.59 -21.51 8.52
N PRO A 105 13.55 -21.00 9.29
CA PRO A 105 13.24 -19.94 10.27
C PRO A 105 12.87 -18.65 9.56
N ILE A 106 12.04 -17.84 10.24
CA ILE A 106 11.73 -16.51 9.76
C ILE A 106 13.01 -15.66 9.79
N LYS A 107 13.25 -14.93 8.70
CA LYS A 107 14.38 -14.01 8.59
C LYS A 107 13.90 -12.58 8.90
N PRO A 108 14.27 -12.02 10.04
CA PRO A 108 13.86 -10.65 10.38
C PRO A 108 14.28 -9.63 9.35
N SER A 109 15.44 -9.82 8.72
CA SER A 109 15.92 -8.93 7.66
C SER A 109 14.97 -8.87 6.46
N LEU A 110 14.35 -9.99 6.12
CA LEU A 110 13.41 -10.04 4.98
C LEU A 110 12.11 -9.29 5.30
N ILE A 111 11.64 -9.39 6.55
CA ILE A 111 10.50 -8.60 7.02
C ILE A 111 10.84 -7.11 6.93
N GLU A 112 11.99 -6.72 7.44
CA GLU A 112 12.44 -5.32 7.44
C GLU A 112 12.55 -4.77 6.00
N GLN A 113 13.06 -5.58 5.08
CA GLN A 113 13.17 -5.18 3.68
C GLN A 113 11.80 -4.90 3.04
N HIS A 114 10.77 -5.66 3.41
CA HIS A 114 9.40 -5.37 2.96
C HIS A 114 8.90 -4.04 3.50
N ILE A 115 9.14 -3.76 4.77
CA ILE A 115 8.75 -2.49 5.39
C ILE A 115 9.45 -1.33 4.69
N GLN A 116 10.73 -1.47 4.43
CA GLN A 116 11.50 -0.44 3.72
C GLN A 116 11.03 -0.25 2.28
N ALA A 117 10.62 -1.33 1.63
CA ALA A 117 10.05 -1.25 0.28
C ALA A 117 8.75 -0.43 0.27
N LEU A 118 7.89 -0.61 1.26
CA LEU A 118 6.69 0.21 1.41
C LEU A 118 7.04 1.69 1.59
N ARG A 119 8.08 1.98 2.33
CA ARG A 119 8.56 3.36 2.54
C ARG A 119 9.11 3.97 1.24
N ILE A 120 9.79 3.18 0.43
CA ILE A 120 10.26 3.61 -0.91
C ILE A 120 9.07 3.98 -1.80
N VAL A 121 8.01 3.17 -1.79
CA VAL A 121 6.79 3.47 -2.56
C VAL A 121 6.22 4.83 -2.15
N LEU A 122 6.10 5.09 -0.86
CA LEU A 122 5.60 6.37 -0.37
C LEU A 122 6.49 7.51 -0.80
N LYS A 123 7.81 7.36 -0.68
CA LYS A 123 8.79 8.37 -1.06
C LYS A 123 8.71 8.72 -2.54
N GLU A 124 8.70 7.71 -3.41
CA GLU A 124 8.59 7.94 -4.86
C GLU A 124 7.27 8.59 -5.22
N ARG A 125 6.18 8.18 -4.57
CA ARG A 125 4.86 8.73 -4.80
C ARG A 125 4.79 10.21 -4.45
N LYS A 126 5.33 10.60 -3.31
CA LYS A 126 5.39 12.00 -2.88
C LYS A 126 6.29 12.85 -3.78
N ALA A 127 7.39 12.29 -4.25
CA ALA A 127 8.30 12.98 -5.15
C ALA A 127 7.75 13.14 -6.56
N LYS A 128 6.76 12.33 -6.93
CA LYS A 128 6.14 12.33 -8.28
C LYS A 128 7.16 12.09 -9.39
N GLU A 129 8.17 11.28 -9.13
CA GLU A 129 9.26 10.97 -10.06
C GLU A 129 9.10 9.60 -10.75
N GLY A 130 7.91 9.02 -10.66
CA GLY A 130 7.65 7.69 -11.17
C GLY A 130 7.85 6.64 -10.08
N ASP A 131 7.88 5.36 -10.49
CA ASP A 131 7.89 4.23 -9.55
C ASP A 131 8.96 3.18 -9.89
N ALA A 132 9.97 3.54 -10.67
CA ALA A 132 10.96 2.60 -11.18
C ALA A 132 11.70 1.85 -10.05
N VAL A 133 12.09 2.55 -8.98
CA VAL A 133 12.77 1.92 -7.85
C VAL A 133 11.81 1.02 -7.10
N SER A 134 10.59 1.47 -6.85
CA SER A 134 9.55 0.68 -6.18
C SER A 134 9.26 -0.62 -6.93
N VAL A 135 9.13 -0.56 -8.26
CA VAL A 135 8.90 -1.74 -9.10
C VAL A 135 10.07 -2.70 -9.00
N SER A 136 11.29 -2.18 -9.09
CA SER A 136 12.51 -2.98 -9.01
C SER A 136 12.63 -3.70 -7.67
N VAL A 137 12.37 -2.99 -6.57
CA VAL A 137 12.42 -3.55 -5.23
C VAL A 137 11.32 -4.59 -5.02
N ALA A 138 10.11 -4.31 -5.48
CA ALA A 138 9.00 -5.27 -5.39
C ALA A 138 9.32 -6.56 -6.13
N THR A 139 9.87 -6.46 -7.33
CA THR A 139 10.27 -7.62 -8.13
C THR A 139 11.34 -8.44 -7.42
N ALA A 140 12.34 -7.78 -6.86
CA ALA A 140 13.43 -8.46 -6.12
C ALA A 140 12.88 -9.18 -4.89
N LEU A 141 11.99 -8.56 -4.13
CA LEU A 141 11.38 -9.18 -2.95
C LEU A 141 10.53 -10.39 -3.32
N GLU A 142 9.73 -10.28 -4.37
CA GLU A 142 8.92 -11.40 -4.86
C GLU A 142 9.80 -12.60 -5.22
N GLU A 143 10.95 -12.36 -5.82
CA GLU A 143 11.89 -13.41 -6.17
C GLU A 143 12.50 -14.08 -4.92
N VAL A 144 12.92 -13.28 -3.96
CA VAL A 144 13.48 -13.80 -2.70
C VAL A 144 12.43 -14.61 -1.94
N VAL A 145 11.19 -14.11 -1.85
CA VAL A 145 10.10 -14.82 -1.18
C VAL A 145 9.83 -16.15 -1.87
N ARG A 146 9.80 -16.18 -3.19
CA ARG A 146 9.56 -17.41 -3.93
C ARG A 146 10.55 -18.51 -3.55
N ARG A 147 11.81 -18.17 -3.34
CA ARG A 147 12.84 -19.11 -2.90
C ARG A 147 12.59 -19.60 -1.48
N GLU A 148 11.98 -18.79 -0.63
CA GLU A 148 11.67 -19.15 0.75
C GLU A 148 10.45 -20.08 0.86
N LEU A 149 9.66 -20.21 -0.19
CA LEU A 149 8.50 -21.10 -0.21
C LEU A 149 8.87 -22.57 -0.50
N ILE A 150 10.07 -22.81 -0.97
CA ILE A 150 10.54 -24.14 -1.34
C ILE A 150 11.07 -24.92 -0.14
#